data_aa0d5c141c5cccd885c0b7e9a9265feb
#
_entry.id   aa0d5c141c5cccd885c0b7e9a9265feb
#
_cell.length_a   1.000
_cell.length_b   1.000
_cell.length_c   1.000
_cell.angle_alpha   90.00
_cell.angle_beta   90.00
_cell.angle_gamma   90.00
#
_symmetry.space_group_name_H-M   'P 1'
#
loop_
_entity.id
_entity.type
_entity.pdbx_description
1 polymer ?
#
loop_
_entity_poly.entity_id
_entity_poly.type
_entity_poly.pdbx_seq_one_letter_code
_entity_poly.pdbx_strand_id
1 'polypeptide(L)'
;MNIKMMVFQKIFLLGSMILSPILLAEDLPGASLPGSATSVSETAKDVSPVAAPQKKELDPVMEKELKDVVKTNIFAVSKKNINMALSTIHPESPTLESSKDMMTYIFARLQLKYTIQQLEVKEIDGDEAKVEVLQVTQKVSGNAAFRDNRVKMLHTMKRDGKKWKMYSSEALLIEYLKY
;
A
#
# COMPACT_ATOMS: atom_id res chain seq x y z
N MET A 1 -35.11 3.91 7.13
CA MET A 1 -34.38 3.81 5.84
C MET A 1 -32.91 4.10 6.17
N ASN A 2 -32.14 3.02 6.44
CA ASN A 2 -30.77 3.11 6.97
C ASN A 2 -29.78 3.22 5.81
N ILE A 3 -29.21 4.38 5.63
CA ILE A 3 -28.09 4.60 4.71
C ILE A 3 -26.83 4.13 5.44
N LYS A 4 -26.38 2.92 5.09
CA LYS A 4 -25.04 2.45 5.46
C LYS A 4 -24.02 3.34 4.73
N MET A 5 -23.41 4.24 5.46
CA MET A 5 -22.29 5.05 5.01
C MET A 5 -21.08 4.11 4.88
N MET A 6 -20.88 3.56 3.69
CA MET A 6 -19.66 2.84 3.32
C MET A 6 -18.55 3.88 3.17
N VAL A 7 -17.78 4.07 4.24
CA VAL A 7 -16.51 4.82 4.16
C VAL A 7 -15.52 3.96 3.42
N PHE A 8 -15.44 4.12 2.10
CA PHE A 8 -14.31 3.64 1.30
C PHE A 8 -13.11 4.53 1.61
N GLN A 9 -12.24 4.05 2.49
CA GLN A 9 -10.95 4.66 2.74
C GLN A 9 -10.08 4.44 1.50
N LYS A 10 -10.08 5.42 0.58
CA LYS A 10 -9.22 5.41 -0.61
C LYS A 10 -7.77 5.62 -0.17
N ILE A 11 -7.00 4.56 -0.15
CA ILE A 11 -5.57 4.60 0.17
C ILE A 11 -4.80 4.98 -1.09
N PHE A 12 -3.99 6.02 -1.00
CA PHE A 12 -3.31 6.70 -2.11
C PHE A 12 -2.02 6.02 -2.55
N LEU A 13 -1.68 6.16 -3.84
CA LEU A 13 -0.49 5.62 -4.52
C LEU A 13 0.86 6.14 -4.01
N LEU A 14 0.86 7.23 -3.26
CA LEU A 14 2.08 7.71 -2.62
C LEU A 14 2.29 6.95 -1.32
N GLY A 15 3.29 6.10 -1.33
CA GLY A 15 3.70 5.34 -0.18
C GLY A 15 3.57 6.16 1.10
N SER A 16 2.56 5.81 1.89
CA SER A 16 2.52 6.18 3.30
C SER A 16 2.31 7.63 3.67
N MET A 17 1.35 8.31 3.07
CA MET A 17 0.89 9.59 3.61
C MET A 17 -0.54 9.47 4.11
N ILE A 18 -0.67 9.00 5.33
CA ILE A 18 -1.92 9.07 6.06
C ILE A 18 -1.91 10.36 6.86
N LEU A 19 -2.64 11.37 6.36
CA LEU A 19 -3.17 12.41 7.22
C LEU A 19 -4.29 11.75 8.03
N SER A 20 -4.02 11.41 9.28
CA SER A 20 -5.08 11.00 10.20
C SER A 20 -5.98 12.20 10.47
N PRO A 21 -7.31 12.10 10.25
CA PRO A 21 -8.20 13.01 10.94
C PRO A 21 -8.07 12.70 12.43
N ILE A 22 -7.89 13.73 13.23
CA ILE A 22 -8.02 13.67 14.69
C ILE A 22 -9.48 13.31 14.96
N LEU A 23 -9.74 12.03 15.25
CA LEU A 23 -11.02 11.63 15.83
C LEU A 23 -10.91 11.87 17.33
N LEU A 24 -11.67 12.85 17.84
CA LEU A 24 -11.97 12.96 19.25
C LEU A 24 -12.55 11.62 19.73
N ALA A 25 -11.89 11.02 20.70
CA ALA A 25 -12.45 9.90 21.43
C ALA A 25 -13.56 10.45 22.33
N GLU A 26 -14.80 10.06 22.08
CA GLU A 26 -15.84 10.10 23.10
C GLU A 26 -16.02 8.69 23.65
N ASP A 27 -15.88 8.62 24.97
CA ASP A 27 -16.18 7.49 25.84
C ASP A 27 -17.60 6.97 25.65
N LEU A 28 -17.75 5.66 25.58
CA LEU A 28 -19.00 4.99 25.98
C LEU A 28 -18.70 3.66 26.70
N PRO A 29 -19.41 3.39 27.81
CA PRO A 29 -19.12 2.26 28.67
C PRO A 29 -19.88 0.98 28.31
N GLY A 30 -19.25 -0.12 28.54
CA GLY A 30 -19.71 -1.41 29.03
C GLY A 30 -20.97 -2.06 28.46
N ALA A 31 -20.84 -3.27 27.89
CA ALA A 31 -21.84 -4.33 28.04
C ALA A 31 -21.19 -5.70 27.92
N SER A 32 -21.53 -6.52 28.89
CA SER A 32 -21.07 -7.85 29.23
C SER A 32 -21.44 -8.94 28.21
N LEU A 33 -20.61 -9.99 28.20
CA LEU A 33 -20.86 -11.31 27.60
C LEU A 33 -22.00 -12.05 28.32
N PRO A 34 -22.65 -13.02 27.65
CA PRO A 34 -22.53 -14.37 28.17
C PRO A 34 -22.20 -15.43 27.12
N GLY A 35 -21.46 -16.45 27.58
CA GLY A 35 -21.02 -17.60 26.83
C GLY A 35 -22.11 -18.63 26.56
N SER A 36 -21.80 -19.54 25.64
CA SER A 36 -22.25 -20.95 25.73
C SER A 36 -21.32 -21.83 24.89
N ALA A 37 -20.79 -22.79 25.57
CA ALA A 37 -20.07 -23.93 24.99
C ALA A 37 -21.07 -24.88 24.34
N THR A 38 -20.71 -25.45 23.19
CA THR A 38 -21.22 -26.79 22.78
C THR A 38 -20.13 -27.48 21.98
N SER A 39 -19.67 -28.54 22.56
CA SER A 39 -18.84 -29.59 21.98
C SER A 39 -19.67 -30.43 21.01
N VAL A 40 -19.14 -30.79 19.83
CA VAL A 40 -19.42 -32.10 19.18
C VAL A 40 -18.30 -32.46 18.21
N SER A 41 -17.61 -33.53 18.54
CA SER A 41 -17.31 -34.73 17.72
C SER A 41 -16.48 -34.62 16.44
N GLU A 42 -15.37 -35.18 16.58
CA GLU A 42 -14.39 -35.82 15.69
C GLU A 42 -15.03 -36.56 14.50
N THR A 43 -14.60 -36.24 13.28
CA THR A 43 -14.54 -37.23 12.20
C THR A 43 -13.29 -36.96 11.39
N ALA A 44 -12.29 -37.83 11.57
CA ALA A 44 -11.10 -37.89 10.76
C ALA A 44 -11.48 -38.17 9.29
N LYS A 45 -11.15 -37.31 8.39
CA LYS A 45 -11.05 -37.57 6.94
C LYS A 45 -9.64 -37.26 6.49
N ASP A 46 -9.01 -38.32 6.04
CA ASP A 46 -7.87 -38.46 5.15
C ASP A 46 -7.44 -37.15 4.49
N VAL A 47 -6.37 -36.54 4.99
CA VAL A 47 -5.75 -35.35 4.41
C VAL A 47 -4.58 -35.86 3.59
N SER A 48 -4.84 -36.05 2.29
CA SER A 48 -3.75 -36.06 1.29
C SER A 48 -2.89 -34.83 1.47
N PRO A 49 -1.55 -34.92 1.37
CA PRO A 49 -0.68 -33.78 1.56
C PRO A 49 -1.00 -32.73 0.48
N VAL A 50 -1.56 -31.60 0.91
CA VAL A 50 -1.68 -30.42 0.06
C VAL A 50 -0.26 -30.02 -0.32
N ALA A 51 0.06 -30.20 -1.60
CA ALA A 51 1.33 -29.75 -2.17
C ALA A 51 1.53 -28.28 -1.80
N ALA A 52 2.65 -27.98 -1.16
CA ALA A 52 3.05 -26.60 -0.89
C ALA A 52 2.98 -25.79 -2.19
N PRO A 53 2.47 -24.54 -2.18
CA PRO A 53 2.36 -23.73 -3.38
C PRO A 53 3.76 -23.58 -3.97
N GLN A 54 3.97 -24.19 -5.13
CA GLN A 54 5.21 -24.03 -5.89
C GLN A 54 5.33 -22.56 -6.24
N LYS A 55 6.33 -21.87 -5.69
CA LYS A 55 6.67 -20.48 -6.07
C LYS A 55 7.01 -20.54 -7.56
N LYS A 56 6.06 -20.07 -8.39
CA LYS A 56 6.24 -19.94 -9.83
C LYS A 56 7.51 -19.12 -10.04
N GLU A 57 8.49 -19.66 -10.72
CA GLU A 57 9.74 -18.95 -11.01
C GLU A 57 9.39 -17.72 -11.87
N LEU A 58 9.67 -16.54 -11.32
CA LEU A 58 9.37 -15.27 -11.99
C LEU A 58 10.46 -15.01 -13.03
N ASP A 59 10.07 -14.48 -14.19
CA ASP A 59 11.04 -14.02 -15.20
C ASP A 59 11.91 -12.89 -14.59
N PRO A 60 13.22 -13.06 -14.47
CA PRO A 60 14.11 -12.08 -13.86
C PRO A 60 14.09 -10.71 -14.55
N VAL A 61 13.81 -10.67 -15.85
CA VAL A 61 13.72 -9.42 -16.62
C VAL A 61 12.45 -8.66 -16.22
N MET A 62 11.32 -9.34 -16.20
CA MET A 62 10.05 -8.75 -15.77
C MET A 62 10.09 -8.34 -14.30
N GLU A 63 10.68 -9.15 -13.43
CA GLU A 63 10.85 -8.82 -12.02
C GLU A 63 11.65 -7.53 -11.86
N LYS A 64 12.74 -7.37 -12.60
CA LYS A 64 13.55 -6.16 -12.58
C LYS A 64 12.77 -4.95 -13.07
N GLU A 65 12.06 -5.07 -14.21
CA GLU A 65 11.22 -3.98 -14.74
C GLU A 65 10.20 -3.48 -13.72
N LEU A 66 9.46 -4.39 -13.08
CA LEU A 66 8.47 -4.08 -12.07
C LEU A 66 9.08 -3.35 -10.86
N LYS A 67 10.20 -3.85 -10.35
CA LYS A 67 10.93 -3.21 -9.25
C LYS A 67 11.45 -1.82 -9.63
N ASP A 68 11.91 -1.64 -10.85
CA ASP A 68 12.44 -0.36 -11.32
C ASP A 68 11.34 0.71 -11.44
N VAL A 69 10.11 0.36 -11.79
CA VAL A 69 8.96 1.29 -11.77
C VAL A 69 8.74 1.83 -10.36
N VAL A 70 8.69 0.95 -9.35
CA VAL A 70 8.47 1.35 -7.95
C VAL A 70 9.63 2.23 -7.45
N LYS A 71 10.87 1.84 -7.72
CA LYS A 71 12.06 2.64 -7.36
C LYS A 71 12.04 4.01 -8.02
N THR A 72 11.67 4.08 -9.31
CA THR A 72 11.58 5.33 -10.06
C THR A 72 10.52 6.25 -9.48
N ASN A 73 9.35 5.71 -9.10
CA ASN A 73 8.31 6.48 -8.44
C ASN A 73 8.81 7.08 -7.12
N ILE A 74 9.36 6.26 -6.23
CA ILE A 74 9.89 6.70 -4.93
C ILE A 74 11.01 7.74 -5.10
N PHE A 75 11.91 7.53 -6.07
CA PHE A 75 12.95 8.51 -6.40
C PHE A 75 12.35 9.84 -6.85
N ALA A 76 11.38 9.82 -7.79
CA ALA A 76 10.71 11.02 -8.28
C ALA A 76 10.02 11.80 -7.16
N VAL A 77 9.32 11.09 -6.27
CA VAL A 77 8.67 11.67 -5.09
C VAL A 77 9.72 12.30 -4.14
N SER A 78 10.84 11.63 -3.90
CA SER A 78 11.94 12.15 -3.06
C SER A 78 12.56 13.44 -3.63
N LYS A 79 12.55 13.57 -4.95
CA LYS A 79 13.03 14.75 -5.69
C LYS A 79 11.94 15.79 -5.96
N LYS A 80 10.73 15.57 -5.48
CA LYS A 80 9.56 16.44 -5.72
C LYS A 80 9.25 16.63 -7.21
N ASN A 81 9.58 15.64 -8.03
CA ASN A 81 9.33 15.67 -9.47
C ASN A 81 7.99 15.03 -9.80
N ILE A 82 6.94 15.86 -9.82
CA ILE A 82 5.55 15.40 -10.07
C ILE A 82 5.44 14.70 -11.42
N ASN A 83 5.99 15.28 -12.49
CA ASN A 83 5.86 14.72 -13.83
C ASN A 83 6.49 13.33 -13.93
N MET A 84 7.69 13.16 -13.36
CA MET A 84 8.35 11.87 -13.33
C MET A 84 7.57 10.86 -12.46
N ALA A 85 7.03 11.28 -11.31
CA ALA A 85 6.19 10.41 -10.48
C ALA A 85 4.92 9.98 -11.21
N LEU A 86 4.20 10.91 -11.85
CA LEU A 86 2.99 10.61 -12.62
C LEU A 86 3.27 9.70 -13.82
N SER A 87 4.45 9.81 -14.45
CA SER A 87 4.81 8.93 -15.58
C SER A 87 4.92 7.45 -15.21
N THR A 88 5.07 7.12 -13.92
CA THR A 88 5.09 5.75 -13.42
C THR A 88 3.69 5.22 -13.06
N ILE A 89 2.68 6.07 -13.08
CA ILE A 89 1.29 5.72 -12.79
C ILE A 89 0.56 5.40 -14.09
N HIS A 90 -0.28 4.37 -14.06
CA HIS A 90 -1.07 3.98 -15.22
C HIS A 90 -2.08 5.09 -15.58
N PRO A 91 -2.27 5.44 -16.86
CA PRO A 91 -3.18 6.52 -17.27
C PRO A 91 -4.64 6.26 -16.84
N GLU A 92 -5.05 5.01 -16.76
CA GLU A 92 -6.39 4.61 -16.29
C GLU A 92 -6.43 4.35 -14.76
N SER A 93 -5.38 4.71 -14.03
CA SER A 93 -5.41 4.56 -12.57
C SER A 93 -6.51 5.45 -11.96
N PRO A 94 -7.40 4.87 -11.12
CA PRO A 94 -8.46 5.65 -10.48
C PRO A 94 -7.93 6.69 -9.48
N THR A 95 -6.62 6.62 -9.17
CA THR A 95 -5.98 7.52 -8.20
C THR A 95 -5.04 8.53 -8.85
N LEU A 96 -4.98 8.62 -10.19
CA LEU A 96 -4.03 9.48 -10.89
C LEU A 96 -4.15 10.95 -10.48
N GLU A 97 -5.34 11.54 -10.60
CA GLU A 97 -5.58 12.95 -10.25
C GLU A 97 -5.38 13.22 -8.76
N SER A 98 -5.93 12.35 -7.91
CA SER A 98 -5.77 12.52 -6.47
C SER A 98 -4.31 12.36 -6.01
N SER A 99 -3.51 11.55 -6.69
CA SER A 99 -2.07 11.45 -6.46
C SER A 99 -1.33 12.73 -6.81
N LYS A 100 -1.70 13.37 -7.92
CA LYS A 100 -1.15 14.66 -8.35
C LYS A 100 -1.44 15.75 -7.31
N ASP A 101 -2.68 15.86 -6.87
CA ASP A 101 -3.10 16.86 -5.88
C ASP A 101 -2.37 16.64 -4.54
N MET A 102 -2.27 15.40 -4.09
CA MET A 102 -1.55 15.05 -2.88
C MET A 102 -0.06 15.36 -2.98
N MET A 103 0.60 15.02 -4.08
CA MET A 103 2.01 15.37 -4.32
C MET A 103 2.21 16.88 -4.27
N THR A 104 1.33 17.65 -4.93
CA THR A 104 1.39 19.11 -4.94
C THR A 104 1.30 19.67 -3.53
N TYR A 105 0.33 19.20 -2.74
CA TYR A 105 0.15 19.62 -1.35
C TYR A 105 1.37 19.33 -0.49
N ILE A 106 1.91 18.12 -0.58
CA ILE A 106 2.98 17.63 0.26
C ILE A 106 4.32 18.27 -0.09
N PHE A 107 4.63 18.35 -1.38
CA PHE A 107 5.90 18.93 -1.84
C PHE A 107 6.05 20.41 -1.47
N ALA A 108 4.92 21.14 -1.37
CA ALA A 108 4.91 22.52 -0.90
C ALA A 108 5.18 22.67 0.59
N ARG A 109 4.91 21.62 1.42
CA ARG A 109 4.88 21.74 2.88
C ARG A 109 5.87 20.88 3.61
N LEU A 110 6.37 19.82 2.98
CA LEU A 110 7.21 18.81 3.62
C LEU A 110 8.43 18.47 2.75
N GLN A 111 9.55 18.23 3.40
CA GLN A 111 10.67 17.50 2.86
C GLN A 111 10.72 16.15 3.55
N LEU A 112 10.58 15.09 2.78
CA LEU A 112 10.56 13.71 3.28
C LEU A 112 11.74 12.92 2.72
N LYS A 113 12.22 12.00 3.53
CA LYS A 113 13.21 10.98 3.15
C LYS A 113 12.49 9.64 3.07
N TYR A 114 12.71 8.92 1.99
CA TYR A 114 12.16 7.60 1.73
C TYR A 114 13.29 6.58 1.71
N THR A 115 13.08 5.44 2.39
CA THR A 115 14.03 4.33 2.42
C THR A 115 13.28 3.03 2.15
N ILE A 116 13.57 2.39 1.03
CA ILE A 116 13.06 1.05 0.73
C ILE A 116 13.84 0.05 1.59
N GLN A 117 13.14 -0.71 2.43
CA GLN A 117 13.71 -1.80 3.22
C GLN A 117 13.57 -3.14 2.52
N GLN A 118 12.46 -3.35 1.82
CA GLN A 118 12.17 -4.58 1.09
C GLN A 118 11.36 -4.26 -0.15
N LEU A 119 11.59 -4.97 -1.24
CA LEU A 119 10.87 -4.82 -2.50
C LEU A 119 10.82 -6.17 -3.21
N GLU A 120 9.62 -6.74 -3.32
CA GLU A 120 9.40 -8.09 -3.84
C GLU A 120 8.26 -8.08 -4.85
N VAL A 121 8.45 -8.79 -5.95
CA VAL A 121 7.37 -9.16 -6.86
C VAL A 121 6.71 -10.41 -6.31
N LYS A 122 5.43 -10.32 -6.01
CA LYS A 122 4.66 -11.42 -5.41
C LYS A 122 4.01 -12.30 -6.46
N GLU A 123 3.58 -11.68 -7.56
CA GLU A 123 2.81 -12.35 -8.60
C GLU A 123 2.96 -11.60 -9.92
N ILE A 124 2.99 -12.35 -11.02
CA ILE A 124 2.84 -11.85 -12.40
C ILE A 124 1.81 -12.75 -13.08
N ASP A 125 0.73 -12.13 -13.56
CA ASP A 125 -0.33 -12.80 -14.29
C ASP A 125 -0.72 -12.00 -15.55
N GLY A 126 -0.19 -12.40 -16.70
CA GLY A 126 -0.37 -11.69 -17.97
C GLY A 126 0.10 -10.24 -17.88
N ASP A 127 -0.84 -9.31 -18.05
CA ASP A 127 -0.60 -7.85 -18.04
C ASP A 127 -0.82 -7.22 -16.66
N GLU A 128 -1.03 -8.02 -15.63
CA GLU A 128 -1.11 -7.58 -14.24
C GLU A 128 0.00 -8.20 -13.39
N ALA A 129 0.45 -7.46 -12.37
CA ALA A 129 1.40 -7.96 -11.39
C ALA A 129 1.17 -7.34 -10.02
N LYS A 130 1.69 -8.00 -8.98
CA LYS A 130 1.67 -7.51 -7.60
C LYS A 130 3.09 -7.32 -7.10
N VAL A 131 3.36 -6.13 -6.59
CA VAL A 131 4.67 -5.77 -6.02
C VAL A 131 4.48 -5.28 -4.60
N GLU A 132 5.12 -5.95 -3.65
CA GLU A 132 5.14 -5.56 -2.25
C GLU A 132 6.37 -4.71 -1.96
N VAL A 133 6.17 -3.60 -1.25
CA VAL A 133 7.26 -2.76 -0.76
C VAL A 133 7.12 -2.51 0.74
N LEU A 134 8.21 -2.65 1.47
CA LEU A 134 8.36 -2.17 2.84
C LEU A 134 9.22 -0.91 2.79
N GLN A 135 8.62 0.22 3.19
CA GLN A 135 9.25 1.53 3.09
C GLN A 135 9.19 2.26 4.42
N VAL A 136 10.25 2.95 4.75
CA VAL A 136 10.30 3.94 5.84
C VAL A 136 10.23 5.33 5.25
N THR A 137 9.35 6.17 5.80
CA THR A 137 9.23 7.59 5.45
C THR A 137 9.49 8.44 6.68
N GLN A 138 10.42 9.39 6.57
CA GLN A 138 10.84 10.26 7.65
C GLN A 138 10.73 11.72 7.24
N LYS A 139 10.26 12.56 8.16
CA LYS A 139 10.26 14.01 7.98
C LYS A 139 11.67 14.57 8.17
N VAL A 140 12.17 15.23 7.13
CA VAL A 140 13.44 15.97 7.20
C VAL A 140 13.20 17.42 7.64
N SER A 141 12.18 18.07 7.03
CA SER A 141 11.80 19.45 7.35
C SER A 141 10.40 19.77 6.82
N GLY A 142 9.93 20.97 7.13
CA GLY A 142 8.63 21.49 6.66
C GLY A 142 7.68 21.85 7.81
N ASN A 143 6.59 22.53 7.48
CA ASN A 143 5.66 23.13 8.44
C ASN A 143 4.37 22.30 8.66
N ALA A 144 4.12 21.27 7.86
CA ALA A 144 2.98 20.39 8.08
C ALA A 144 3.28 19.32 9.13
N ALA A 145 2.24 18.88 9.85
CA ALA A 145 2.34 17.75 10.75
C ALA A 145 2.62 16.47 9.96
N PHE A 146 3.56 15.66 10.44
CA PHE A 146 3.89 14.36 9.86
C PHE A 146 4.50 13.48 10.95
N ARG A 147 4.12 12.22 10.96
CA ARG A 147 4.71 11.21 11.85
C ARG A 147 5.51 10.24 11.01
N ASP A 148 6.77 10.08 11.35
CA ASP A 148 7.65 9.10 10.73
C ASP A 148 7.02 7.71 10.86
N ASN A 149 7.09 6.96 9.77
CA ASN A 149 6.39 5.68 9.72
C ASN A 149 7.14 4.66 8.85
N ARG A 150 6.80 3.41 9.10
CA ARG A 150 7.13 2.27 8.25
C ARG A 150 5.83 1.72 7.70
N VAL A 151 5.77 1.54 6.38
CA VAL A 151 4.58 1.02 5.72
C VAL A 151 4.94 -0.12 4.81
N LYS A 152 4.15 -1.19 4.90
CA LYS A 152 4.11 -2.26 3.92
C LYS A 152 2.96 -1.99 2.97
N MET A 153 3.26 -1.89 1.68
CA MET A 153 2.28 -1.63 0.64
C MET A 153 2.30 -2.74 -0.41
N LEU A 154 1.14 -3.03 -0.96
CA LEU A 154 0.97 -3.87 -2.13
C LEU A 154 0.52 -3.00 -3.31
N HIS A 155 1.37 -2.94 -4.33
CA HIS A 155 1.06 -2.25 -5.57
C HIS A 155 0.50 -3.24 -6.59
N THR A 156 -0.65 -2.90 -7.19
CA THR A 156 -1.11 -3.55 -8.41
C THR A 156 -0.49 -2.82 -9.59
N MET A 157 0.22 -3.55 -10.42
CA MET A 157 0.85 -3.05 -11.63
C MET A 157 0.06 -3.51 -12.84
N LYS A 158 -0.03 -2.67 -13.87
CA LYS A 158 -0.63 -3.03 -15.17
C LYS A 158 0.27 -2.60 -16.32
N ARG A 159 0.13 -3.30 -17.44
CA ARG A 159 0.80 -2.92 -18.67
C ARG A 159 0.11 -1.71 -19.32
N ASP A 160 0.93 -0.73 -19.73
CA ASP A 160 0.56 0.35 -20.64
C ASP A 160 1.45 0.20 -21.89
N GLY A 161 0.92 -0.46 -22.90
CA GLY A 161 1.71 -0.95 -24.02
C GLY A 161 2.79 -1.94 -23.56
N LYS A 162 4.06 -1.60 -23.81
CA LYS A 162 5.19 -2.43 -23.40
C LYS A 162 5.73 -2.14 -21.98
N LYS A 163 5.17 -1.16 -21.27
CA LYS A 163 5.70 -0.69 -20.00
C LYS A 163 4.80 -1.08 -18.83
N TRP A 164 5.40 -1.53 -17.75
CA TRP A 164 4.71 -1.67 -16.48
C TRP A 164 4.46 -0.31 -15.84
N LYS A 165 3.29 -0.14 -15.23
CA LYS A 165 2.90 1.07 -14.48
C LYS A 165 2.10 0.72 -13.25
N MET A 166 2.14 1.58 -12.23
CA MET A 166 1.38 1.43 -11.00
C MET A 166 -0.09 1.78 -11.25
N TYR A 167 -0.99 0.83 -11.02
CA TYR A 167 -2.42 1.03 -11.21
C TYR A 167 -3.15 1.40 -9.92
N SER A 168 -2.83 0.68 -8.85
CA SER A 168 -3.37 0.95 -7.51
C SER A 168 -2.39 0.54 -6.42
N SER A 169 -2.64 1.00 -5.18
CA SER A 169 -1.83 0.64 -4.02
C SER A 169 -2.71 0.46 -2.81
N GLU A 170 -2.37 -0.53 -2.00
CA GLU A 170 -3.02 -0.85 -0.74
C GLU A 170 -1.98 -0.89 0.37
N ALA A 171 -2.27 -0.27 1.51
CA ALA A 171 -1.43 -0.39 2.69
C ALA A 171 -1.81 -1.65 3.48
N LEU A 172 -0.88 -2.59 3.58
CA LEU A 172 -1.05 -3.83 4.33
C LEU A 172 -0.73 -3.66 5.82
N LEU A 173 0.22 -2.77 6.15
CA LEU A 173 0.65 -2.48 7.51
C LEU A 173 1.16 -1.04 7.59
N ILE A 174 0.82 -0.36 8.68
CA ILE A 174 1.34 0.98 9.00
C ILE A 174 1.81 0.97 10.44
N GLU A 175 3.07 1.30 10.63
CA GLU A 175 3.72 1.41 11.92
C GLU A 175 4.29 2.81 12.09
N TYR A 176 3.85 3.55 13.10
CA TYR A 176 4.43 4.84 13.44
C TYR A 176 5.69 4.65 14.29
N LEU A 177 6.78 5.28 13.86
CA LEU A 177 8.04 5.20 14.55
C LEU A 177 8.00 6.11 15.78
N LYS A 178 8.53 5.60 16.91
CA LYS A 178 8.74 6.36 18.14
C LYS A 178 10.21 6.80 18.18
N TYR A 179 10.45 8.05 18.50
CA TYR A 179 11.76 8.58 18.82
C TYR A 179 11.83 8.90 20.30
#